data_8668bae41325b5b0ae173a44debea36b
#
_entry.id   8668bae41325b5b0ae173a44debea36b
#
_cell.length_a   1.000
_cell.length_b   1.000
_cell.length_c   1.000
_cell.angle_alpha   90.00
_cell.angle_beta   90.00
_cell.angle_gamma   90.00
#
_symmetry.space_group_name_H-M   'P 1'
#
loop_
_entity.id
_entity.type
_entity.pdbx_description
1 polymer ?
#
loop_
_entity_poly.entity_id
_entity_poly.type
_entity_poly.pdbx_seq_one_letter_code
_entity_poly.pdbx_strand_id
1 'polypeptide(L)'
;MGLKSRYEDHHKIKFTNDAIKTAVELSFRYINERKLPDKAIDVIDETAAAQMLLPQNKRKKTIDKQEIEETVALIARIPPKHVSKDDKKALLNLESDLKRMVYGQDKAISALVPSVNLSRAGLREGEKPIGCYL
;
A
#
# COMPACT_ATOMS: atom_id res chain seq x y z
N MET A 1 8.05 -15.88 -10.74
CA MET A 1 9.32 -15.25 -11.20
C MET A 1 9.49 -15.19 -12.72
N GLY A 2 8.70 -15.88 -13.52
CA GLY A 2 8.85 -15.92 -14.98
C GLY A 2 8.63 -14.60 -15.74
N LEU A 3 7.93 -13.64 -15.16
CA LEU A 3 7.67 -12.35 -15.81
C LEU A 3 8.72 -11.27 -15.48
N LYS A 4 9.48 -11.42 -14.39
CA LYS A 4 10.46 -10.42 -13.95
C LYS A 4 11.44 -10.02 -15.04
N SER A 5 12.10 -10.98 -15.68
CA SER A 5 13.09 -10.74 -16.72
C SER A 5 12.50 -9.97 -17.90
N ARG A 6 11.27 -10.27 -18.30
CA ARG A 6 10.60 -9.59 -19.42
C ARG A 6 10.34 -8.11 -19.12
N TYR A 7 9.90 -7.79 -17.89
CA TYR A 7 9.71 -6.39 -17.47
C TYR A 7 11.05 -5.66 -17.32
N GLU A 8 12.07 -6.33 -16.78
CA GLU A 8 13.43 -5.77 -16.68
C GLU A 8 14.02 -5.46 -18.07
N ASP A 9 13.81 -6.35 -19.04
CA ASP A 9 14.28 -6.16 -20.41
C ASP A 9 13.51 -5.06 -21.16
N HIS A 10 12.18 -4.99 -20.93
CA HIS A 10 11.31 -3.99 -21.57
C HIS A 10 11.62 -2.58 -21.08
N HIS A 11 11.71 -2.39 -19.78
CA HIS A 11 11.97 -1.08 -19.17
C HIS A 11 13.46 -0.76 -18.97
N LYS A 12 14.36 -1.72 -19.27
CA LYS A 12 15.82 -1.61 -19.04
C LYS A 12 16.18 -1.22 -17.60
N ILE A 13 15.43 -1.73 -16.66
CA ILE A 13 15.53 -1.48 -15.21
C ILE A 13 15.53 -2.82 -14.50
N LYS A 14 16.27 -2.93 -13.39
CA LYS A 14 16.30 -4.13 -12.55
C LYS A 14 15.40 -3.94 -11.32
N PHE A 15 14.77 -5.02 -10.87
CA PHE A 15 13.99 -5.05 -9.63
C PHE A 15 14.68 -5.90 -8.58
N THR A 16 14.78 -5.38 -7.36
CA THR A 16 15.22 -6.20 -6.22
C THR A 16 14.12 -7.22 -5.86
N ASN A 17 14.51 -8.30 -5.18
CA ASN A 17 13.52 -9.28 -4.72
C ASN A 17 12.58 -8.66 -3.67
N ASP A 18 13.08 -7.71 -2.88
CA ASP A 18 12.28 -6.99 -1.89
C ASP A 18 11.28 -6.05 -2.55
N ALA A 19 11.63 -5.41 -3.67
CA ALA A 19 10.68 -4.63 -4.46
C ALA A 19 9.49 -5.49 -4.93
N ILE A 20 9.76 -6.68 -5.45
CA ILE A 20 8.70 -7.57 -5.94
C ILE A 20 7.79 -8.06 -4.79
N LYS A 21 8.39 -8.47 -3.66
CA LYS A 21 7.61 -8.84 -2.47
C LYS A 21 6.74 -7.69 -2.00
N THR A 22 7.32 -6.51 -1.89
CA THR A 22 6.61 -5.29 -1.47
C THR A 22 5.47 -4.94 -2.43
N ALA A 23 5.66 -5.09 -3.75
CA ALA A 23 4.59 -4.87 -4.74
C ALA A 23 3.40 -5.81 -4.52
N VAL A 24 3.65 -7.09 -4.23
CA VAL A 24 2.59 -8.06 -3.92
C VAL A 24 1.88 -7.71 -2.61
N GLU A 25 2.62 -7.48 -1.54
CA GLU A 25 2.07 -7.21 -0.21
C GLU A 25 1.27 -5.90 -0.17
N LEU A 26 1.82 -4.82 -0.72
CA LEU A 26 1.17 -3.52 -0.68
C LEU A 26 0.01 -3.41 -1.66
N SER A 27 0.10 -4.02 -2.85
CA SER A 27 -1.03 -4.07 -3.77
C SER A 27 -2.19 -4.87 -3.17
N PHE A 28 -1.91 -5.98 -2.48
CA PHE A 28 -2.93 -6.73 -1.76
C PHE A 28 -3.61 -5.89 -0.67
N ARG A 29 -2.83 -5.10 0.06
CA ARG A 29 -3.30 -4.32 1.20
C ARG A 29 -4.08 -3.05 0.83
N TYR A 30 -3.64 -2.34 -0.21
CA TYR A 30 -4.11 -0.99 -0.51
C TYR A 30 -4.87 -0.84 -1.83
N ILE A 31 -4.75 -1.80 -2.77
CA ILE A 31 -5.42 -1.74 -4.06
C ILE A 31 -6.53 -2.78 -4.07
N ASN A 32 -7.79 -2.31 -4.13
CA ASN A 32 -8.96 -3.18 -4.06
C ASN A 32 -9.58 -3.49 -5.43
N GLU A 33 -9.27 -2.69 -6.46
CA GLU A 33 -9.97 -2.73 -7.75
C GLU A 33 -9.65 -3.95 -8.61
N ARG A 34 -8.52 -4.63 -8.36
CA ARG A 34 -8.08 -5.81 -9.14
C ARG A 34 -7.64 -6.94 -8.22
N LYS A 35 -7.56 -8.14 -8.79
CA LYS A 35 -7.07 -9.33 -8.06
C LYS A 35 -5.57 -9.56 -8.30
N LEU A 36 -4.93 -10.30 -7.41
CA LEU A 36 -3.60 -10.82 -7.67
C LEU A 36 -3.68 -11.93 -8.75
N PRO A 37 -2.70 -12.04 -9.64
CA PRO A 37 -1.42 -11.33 -9.65
C PRO A 37 -1.45 -9.96 -10.34
N ASP A 38 -2.53 -9.62 -11.09
CA ASP A 38 -2.60 -8.48 -11.99
C ASP A 38 -2.24 -7.15 -11.32
N LYS A 39 -2.84 -6.86 -10.16
CA LYS A 39 -2.56 -5.60 -9.45
C LYS A 39 -1.11 -5.44 -8.99
N ALA A 40 -0.41 -6.54 -8.71
CA ALA A 40 1.01 -6.48 -8.38
C ALA A 40 1.88 -6.24 -9.63
N ILE A 41 1.47 -6.80 -10.75
CA ILE A 41 2.10 -6.59 -12.06
C ILE A 41 1.93 -5.13 -12.49
N ASP A 42 0.73 -4.57 -12.34
CA ASP A 42 0.45 -3.16 -12.63
C ASP A 42 1.34 -2.22 -11.81
N VAL A 43 1.51 -2.49 -10.51
CA VAL A 43 2.41 -1.69 -9.64
C VAL A 43 3.85 -1.75 -10.14
N ILE A 44 4.34 -2.91 -10.55
CA ILE A 44 5.70 -3.08 -11.07
C ILE A 44 5.88 -2.30 -12.37
N ASP A 45 4.92 -2.43 -13.29
CA ASP A 45 4.93 -1.76 -14.58
C ASP A 45 4.87 -0.23 -14.44
N GLU A 46 3.94 0.27 -13.63
CA GLU A 46 3.77 1.70 -13.34
C GLU A 46 5.02 2.30 -12.67
N THR A 47 5.64 1.57 -11.73
CA THR A 47 6.88 2.02 -11.09
C THR A 47 8.02 2.14 -12.10
N ALA A 48 8.15 1.18 -13.01
CA ALA A 48 9.16 1.22 -14.05
C ALA A 48 8.90 2.36 -15.05
N ALA A 49 7.64 2.51 -15.49
CA ALA A 49 7.23 3.60 -16.38
C ALA A 49 7.50 4.98 -15.77
N ALA A 50 7.18 5.16 -14.48
CA ALA A 50 7.46 6.40 -13.76
C ALA A 50 8.96 6.75 -13.75
N GLN A 51 9.84 5.76 -13.59
CA GLN A 51 11.29 5.99 -13.68
C GLN A 51 11.73 6.43 -15.08
N MET A 52 11.09 5.92 -16.13
CA MET A 52 11.42 6.31 -17.52
C MET A 52 11.02 7.76 -17.85
N LEU A 53 10.01 8.29 -17.18
CA LEU A 53 9.59 9.68 -17.34
C LEU A 53 10.52 10.68 -16.63
N LEU A 54 11.37 10.23 -15.72
CA LEU A 54 12.34 11.09 -15.06
C LEU A 54 13.48 11.49 -16.02
N PRO A 55 14.09 12.68 -15.81
CA PRO A 55 15.33 13.06 -16.53
C PRO A 55 16.43 12.01 -16.32
N GLN A 56 17.27 11.79 -17.33
CA GLN A 56 18.32 10.75 -17.30
C GLN A 56 19.21 10.77 -16.05
N ASN A 57 19.53 11.95 -15.54
CA ASN A 57 20.35 12.14 -14.34
C ASN A 57 19.65 11.72 -13.02
N LYS A 58 18.33 11.54 -13.05
CA LYS A 58 17.53 11.13 -11.87
C LYS A 58 16.99 9.69 -11.99
N ARG A 59 17.19 9.03 -13.13
CA ARG A 59 16.72 7.66 -13.35
C ARG A 59 17.53 6.67 -12.53
N LYS A 60 16.85 5.85 -11.76
CA LYS A 60 17.47 4.73 -11.06
C LYS A 60 17.52 3.51 -12.02
N LYS A 61 18.65 2.83 -12.06
CA LYS A 61 18.80 1.57 -12.81
C LYS A 61 18.23 0.35 -12.08
N THR A 62 17.97 0.50 -10.80
CA THR A 62 17.43 -0.56 -9.95
C THR A 62 16.30 0.03 -9.11
N ILE A 63 15.15 -0.63 -9.14
CA ILE A 63 13.98 -0.31 -8.33
C ILE A 63 14.05 -1.14 -7.06
N ASP A 64 13.92 -0.48 -5.94
CA ASP A 64 13.86 -1.08 -4.63
C ASP A 64 12.48 -0.87 -3.99
N LYS A 65 12.35 -1.25 -2.75
CA LYS A 65 11.14 -1.15 -1.93
C LYS A 65 10.54 0.27 -1.93
N GLN A 66 11.38 1.28 -1.82
CA GLN A 66 10.95 2.68 -1.70
C GLN A 66 10.15 3.15 -2.93
N GLU A 67 10.61 2.87 -4.14
CA GLU A 67 9.94 3.27 -5.37
C GLU A 67 8.56 2.59 -5.51
N ILE A 68 8.47 1.34 -5.06
CA ILE A 68 7.20 0.60 -5.01
C ILE A 68 6.23 1.25 -4.01
N GLU A 69 6.73 1.61 -2.82
CA GLU A 69 5.91 2.28 -1.78
C GLU A 69 5.36 3.61 -2.30
N GLU A 70 6.18 4.40 -2.99
CA GLU A 70 5.78 5.67 -3.59
C GLU A 70 4.70 5.47 -4.67
N THR A 71 4.87 4.48 -5.54
CA THR A 71 3.89 4.16 -6.59
C THR A 71 2.57 3.68 -6.01
N VAL A 72 2.61 2.76 -5.04
CA VAL A 72 1.38 2.29 -4.37
C VAL A 72 0.66 3.42 -3.65
N ALA A 73 1.41 4.32 -2.99
CA ALA A 73 0.84 5.49 -2.34
C ALA A 73 0.10 6.39 -3.34
N LEU A 74 0.66 6.58 -4.53
CA LEU A 74 0.05 7.36 -5.60
C LEU A 74 -1.23 6.70 -6.13
N ILE A 75 -1.17 5.40 -6.46
CA ILE A 75 -2.32 4.63 -6.97
C ILE A 75 -3.45 4.59 -5.94
N ALA A 76 -3.13 4.28 -4.69
CA ALA A 76 -4.10 4.17 -3.60
C ALA A 76 -4.54 5.54 -3.03
N ARG A 77 -3.96 6.64 -3.49
CA ARG A 77 -4.21 8.02 -3.01
C ARG A 77 -4.02 8.18 -1.50
N ILE A 78 -2.99 7.56 -0.96
CA ILE A 78 -2.61 7.64 0.45
C ILE A 78 -1.24 8.32 0.60
N PRO A 79 -0.96 9.02 1.72
CA PRO A 79 0.36 9.60 1.94
C PRO A 79 1.46 8.52 1.97
N PRO A 80 2.60 8.71 1.28
CA PRO A 80 3.68 7.71 1.22
C PRO A 80 4.20 7.28 2.59
N LYS A 81 4.22 8.19 3.56
CA LYS A 81 4.64 7.93 4.94
C LYS A 81 3.80 6.87 5.67
N HIS A 82 2.59 6.59 5.19
CA HIS A 82 1.70 5.60 5.78
C HIS A 82 1.85 4.20 5.18
N VAL A 83 2.48 4.10 4.01
CA VAL A 83 2.71 2.81 3.34
C VAL A 83 3.84 2.02 4.00
N SER A 84 4.87 2.72 4.50
CA SER A 84 6.07 2.11 5.10
C SER A 84 6.00 1.88 6.61
N LYS A 85 4.96 2.38 7.30
CA LYS A 85 4.84 2.25 8.75
C LYS A 85 4.33 0.88 9.18
N ASP A 86 4.87 0.41 10.30
CA ASP A 86 4.38 -0.77 11.01
C ASP A 86 2.95 -0.52 11.53
N ASP A 87 1.96 -1.06 10.81
CA ASP A 87 0.54 -0.91 11.12
C ASP A 87 0.21 -1.33 12.55
N LYS A 88 0.95 -2.28 13.14
CA LYS A 88 0.67 -2.75 14.50
C LYS A 88 0.78 -1.63 15.54
N LYS A 89 1.83 -0.81 15.45
CA LYS A 89 1.98 0.32 16.39
C LYS A 89 0.93 1.40 16.15
N ALA A 90 0.59 1.68 14.89
CA ALA A 90 -0.45 2.64 14.55
C ALA A 90 -1.83 2.18 15.06
N LEU A 91 -2.15 0.91 14.93
CA LEU A 91 -3.42 0.34 15.41
C LEU A 91 -3.52 0.31 16.95
N LEU A 92 -2.42 0.05 17.65
CA LEU A 92 -2.40 0.08 19.12
C LEU A 92 -2.74 1.48 19.68
N ASN A 93 -2.30 2.53 19.01
CA ASN A 93 -2.50 3.90 19.45
C ASN A 93 -3.73 4.58 18.80
N LEU A 94 -4.41 3.90 17.86
CA LEU A 94 -5.47 4.47 17.04
C LEU A 94 -6.56 5.17 17.86
N GLU A 95 -7.04 4.55 18.93
CA GLU A 95 -8.10 5.12 19.78
C GLU A 95 -7.65 6.41 20.46
N SER A 96 -6.47 6.39 21.06
CA SER A 96 -5.92 7.56 21.74
C SER A 96 -5.62 8.71 20.79
N ASP A 97 -5.11 8.39 19.61
CA ASP A 97 -4.79 9.40 18.59
C ASP A 97 -6.06 10.03 18.01
N LEU A 98 -7.11 9.23 17.75
CA LEU A 98 -8.39 9.74 17.30
C LEU A 98 -9.05 10.63 18.34
N LYS A 99 -9.05 10.24 19.63
CA LYS A 99 -9.62 11.05 20.73
C LYS A 99 -8.87 12.38 20.94
N ARG A 100 -7.59 12.45 20.59
CA ARG A 100 -6.82 13.72 20.61
C ARG A 100 -7.18 14.64 19.45
N MET A 101 -7.60 14.11 18.32
CA MET A 101 -7.88 14.88 17.11
C MET A 101 -9.37 15.25 16.98
N VAL A 102 -10.26 14.40 17.47
CA VAL A 102 -11.72 14.55 17.34
C VAL A 102 -12.34 14.67 18.73
N TYR A 103 -12.74 15.87 19.09
CA TYR A 103 -13.30 16.15 20.41
C TYR A 103 -14.80 15.82 20.48
N GLY A 104 -15.24 15.32 21.63
CA GLY A 104 -16.65 15.09 21.93
C GLY A 104 -17.27 13.86 21.25
N GLN A 105 -16.47 13.00 20.59
CA GLN A 105 -16.93 11.79 19.90
C GLN A 105 -16.37 10.49 20.51
N ASP A 106 -16.03 10.50 21.81
CA ASP A 106 -15.35 9.36 22.45
C ASP A 106 -16.14 8.05 22.31
N LYS A 107 -17.46 8.08 22.45
CA LYS A 107 -18.32 6.90 22.29
C LYS A 107 -18.27 6.34 20.87
N ALA A 108 -18.34 7.21 19.87
CA ALA A 108 -18.27 6.83 18.45
C ALA A 108 -16.90 6.25 18.11
N ILE A 109 -15.82 6.87 18.59
CA ILE A 109 -14.45 6.39 18.40
C ILE A 109 -14.26 5.01 19.02
N SER A 110 -14.72 4.82 20.27
CA SER A 110 -14.60 3.52 20.95
C SER A 110 -15.43 2.42 20.29
N ALA A 111 -16.51 2.75 19.58
CA ALA A 111 -17.28 1.79 18.77
C ALA A 111 -16.61 1.49 17.43
N LEU A 112 -15.94 2.47 16.81
CA LEU A 112 -15.30 2.34 15.49
C LEU A 112 -13.98 1.54 15.56
N VAL A 113 -13.12 1.83 16.53
CA VAL A 113 -11.76 1.29 16.62
C VAL A 113 -11.72 -0.25 16.62
N PRO A 114 -12.56 -0.99 17.36
CA PRO A 114 -12.57 -2.45 17.31
C PRO A 114 -12.86 -3.00 15.90
N SER A 115 -13.77 -2.38 15.15
CA SER A 115 -14.12 -2.80 13.79
C SER A 115 -12.96 -2.58 12.81
N VAL A 116 -12.23 -1.46 12.96
CA VAL A 116 -11.02 -1.20 12.16
C VAL A 116 -9.94 -2.22 12.49
N ASN A 117 -9.69 -2.50 13.78
CA ASN A 117 -8.69 -3.48 14.21
C ASN A 117 -9.03 -4.89 13.69
N LEU A 118 -10.29 -5.31 13.76
CA LEU A 118 -10.75 -6.61 13.25
C LEU A 118 -10.53 -6.73 11.72
N SER A 119 -10.85 -5.68 11.00
CA SER A 119 -10.61 -5.63 9.54
C SER A 119 -9.13 -5.73 9.20
N ARG A 120 -8.26 -5.05 9.93
CA ARG A 120 -6.80 -5.08 9.72
C ARG A 120 -6.15 -6.38 10.17
N ALA A 121 -6.76 -7.09 11.11
CA ALA A 121 -6.32 -8.43 11.52
C ALA A 121 -6.61 -9.52 10.47
N GLY A 122 -7.27 -9.18 9.37
CA GLY A 122 -7.61 -10.15 8.30
C GLY A 122 -8.76 -11.09 8.66
N LEU A 123 -9.47 -10.82 9.77
CA LEU A 123 -10.61 -11.63 10.24
C LEU A 123 -11.93 -11.27 9.55
N ARG A 124 -11.85 -10.54 8.47
CA ARG A 124 -13.00 -10.06 7.71
C ARG A 124 -13.34 -11.02 6.57
N GLU A 125 -14.62 -11.31 6.40
CA GLU A 125 -15.15 -12.08 5.27
C GLU A 125 -15.47 -11.17 4.08
N GLY A 126 -14.78 -11.37 2.96
CA GLY A 126 -15.09 -10.77 1.65
C GLY A 126 -14.89 -9.25 1.54
N GLU A 127 -15.50 -8.66 0.53
CA GLU A 127 -15.40 -7.24 0.14
C GLU A 127 -16.44 -6.34 0.84
N LYS A 128 -16.95 -6.73 2.00
CA LYS A 128 -17.96 -5.96 2.74
C LYS A 128 -17.36 -4.70 3.39
N PRO A 129 -18.09 -3.60 3.56
CA PRO A 129 -17.63 -2.43 4.27
C PRO A 129 -17.29 -2.75 5.74
N ILE A 130 -16.35 -2.03 6.34
CA ILE A 130 -15.88 -2.25 7.72
C ILE A 130 -17.02 -2.11 8.73
N GLY A 131 -17.96 -1.21 8.45
CA GLY A 131 -19.14 -0.96 9.25
C GLY A 131 -19.98 0.14 8.63
N CYS A 132 -21.20 0.30 9.11
CA CYS A 132 -22.08 1.41 8.82
C CYS A 132 -22.38 2.13 10.13
N TYR A 133 -22.02 3.40 10.23
CA TYR A 133 -22.17 4.21 11.45
C TYR A 133 -23.00 5.43 11.09
N LEU A 134 -24.03 5.71 11.94
CA LEU A 134 -24.94 6.85 11.82
C LEU A 134 -24.77 7.77 13.02
#